data_9dfa0f4d13b2de05eb6e5e26fd852481
#
_entry.id   9dfa0f4d13b2de05eb6e5e26fd852481
#
_cell.length_a   1.000
_cell.length_b   1.000
_cell.length_c   1.000
_cell.angle_alpha   90.00
_cell.angle_beta   90.00
_cell.angle_gamma   90.00
#
_symmetry.space_group_name_H-M   'P 1'
#
loop_
_entity.id
_entity.type
_entity.pdbx_description
1 polymer ?
#
loop_
_entity_poly.entity_id
_entity_poly.type
_entity_poly.pdbx_seq_one_letter_code
_entity_poly.pdbx_strand_id
1 'polypeptide(L)'
;DYLQVQKGVLAKVISVLQALKAADVIEIENADIPNFAHTVKLVVTFWVSYLKTQAPHAAIDQAQAYQGVLKILLLFKPYATNQAMPRIEKLQAHYQQLAGQPLLD
;
A
#
# COMPACT_ATOMS: atom_id res chain seq x y z
N ASP A 1 -5.41 13.76 -18.69
CA ASP A 1 -6.05 12.54 -19.14
C ASP A 1 -5.95 11.46 -18.05
N TYR A 2 -7.06 10.80 -17.80
CA TYR A 2 -7.17 9.78 -16.77
C TYR A 2 -6.19 8.62 -16.99
N LEU A 3 -6.06 8.17 -18.23
CA LEU A 3 -5.14 7.06 -18.54
C LEU A 3 -3.68 7.43 -18.32
N GLN A 4 -3.29 8.66 -18.66
CA GLN A 4 -1.92 9.12 -18.43
C GLN A 4 -1.62 9.25 -16.95
N VAL A 5 -2.59 9.73 -16.17
CA VAL A 5 -2.43 9.83 -14.72
C VAL A 5 -2.23 8.43 -14.12
N GLN A 6 -3.03 7.45 -14.56
CA GLN A 6 -2.90 6.08 -14.07
C GLN A 6 -1.57 5.44 -14.43
N LYS A 7 -1.09 5.69 -15.66
CA LYS A 7 0.22 5.19 -16.08
C LYS A 7 1.35 5.82 -15.28
N GLY A 8 1.23 7.11 -14.97
CA GLY A 8 2.21 7.80 -14.15
C GLY A 8 2.28 7.25 -12.73
N VAL A 9 1.11 6.97 -12.14
CA VAL A 9 1.04 6.37 -10.80
C VAL A 9 1.67 4.99 -10.80
N LEU A 10 1.35 4.18 -11.82
CA LEU A 10 1.89 2.83 -11.92
C LEU A 10 3.42 2.86 -12.05
N ALA A 11 3.95 3.75 -12.90
CA ALA A 11 5.40 3.90 -13.07
C ALA A 11 6.07 4.30 -11.76
N LYS A 12 5.44 5.17 -11.00
CA LYS A 12 5.96 5.62 -9.71
C LYS A 12 5.99 4.47 -8.69
N VAL A 13 4.93 3.66 -8.65
CA VAL A 13 4.89 2.49 -7.77
C VAL A 13 5.98 1.51 -8.15
N ILE A 14 6.20 1.26 -9.43
CA ILE A 14 7.28 0.38 -9.90
C ILE A 14 8.63 0.91 -9.43
N SER A 15 8.87 2.22 -9.56
CA SER A 15 10.13 2.85 -9.11
C SER A 15 10.34 2.66 -7.61
N VAL A 16 9.29 2.82 -6.81
CA VAL A 16 9.37 2.63 -5.36
C VAL A 16 9.69 1.17 -5.04
N LEU A 17 9.06 0.22 -5.72
CA LEU A 17 9.33 -1.19 -5.50
C LEU A 17 10.77 -1.54 -5.85
N GLN A 18 11.30 -1.01 -6.96
CA GLN A 18 12.68 -1.24 -7.35
C GLN A 18 13.64 -0.66 -6.31
N ALA A 19 13.33 0.52 -5.78
CA ALA A 19 14.15 1.14 -4.74
C ALA A 19 14.14 0.31 -3.45
N LEU A 20 12.99 -0.20 -3.05
CA LEU A 20 12.86 -1.05 -1.87
C LEU A 20 13.63 -2.35 -2.03
N LYS A 21 13.60 -2.92 -3.23
CA LYS A 21 14.37 -4.11 -3.53
C LYS A 21 15.87 -3.83 -3.45
N ALA A 22 16.31 -2.71 -4.03
CA ALA A 22 17.72 -2.31 -4.00
C ALA A 22 18.20 -2.03 -2.57
N ALA A 23 17.33 -1.54 -1.71
CA ALA A 23 17.63 -1.28 -0.30
C ALA A 23 17.51 -2.52 0.59
N ASP A 24 17.23 -3.69 0.00
CA ASP A 24 17.09 -4.96 0.70
C ASP A 24 15.96 -4.97 1.73
N VAL A 25 14.91 -4.21 1.45
CA VAL A 25 13.68 -4.18 2.28
C VAL A 25 12.72 -5.29 1.87
N ILE A 26 12.60 -5.54 0.57
CA ILE A 26 11.75 -6.60 0.04
C ILE A 26 12.55 -7.53 -0.86
N GLU A 27 12.08 -8.78 -0.91
CA GLU A 27 12.60 -9.80 -1.80
C GLU A 27 11.53 -10.13 -2.82
N ILE A 28 11.68 -9.63 -4.04
CA ILE A 28 10.75 -9.88 -5.13
C ILE A 28 11.53 -9.99 -6.43
N GLU A 29 11.14 -10.93 -7.29
CA GLU A 29 11.79 -11.08 -8.57
C GLU A 29 11.41 -9.93 -9.50
N ASN A 30 12.37 -9.49 -10.33
CA ASN A 30 12.13 -8.38 -11.24
C ASN A 30 10.93 -8.62 -12.16
N ALA A 31 10.72 -9.87 -12.58
CA ALA A 31 9.61 -10.23 -13.44
C ALA A 31 8.24 -10.01 -12.76
N ASP A 32 8.19 -10.08 -11.43
CA ASP A 32 6.96 -9.93 -10.67
C ASP A 32 6.63 -8.49 -10.30
N ILE A 33 7.61 -7.58 -10.40
CA ILE A 33 7.42 -6.20 -9.96
C ILE A 33 6.26 -5.51 -10.68
N PRO A 34 6.13 -5.57 -12.02
CA PRO A 34 5.02 -4.89 -12.68
C PRO A 34 3.65 -5.42 -12.25
N ASN A 35 3.53 -6.73 -12.09
CA ASN A 35 2.26 -7.32 -11.67
C ASN A 35 1.93 -6.98 -10.22
N PHE A 36 2.93 -6.97 -9.36
CA PHE A 36 2.75 -6.58 -7.96
C PHE A 36 2.36 -5.10 -7.87
N ALA A 37 3.00 -4.23 -8.65
CA ALA A 37 2.66 -2.80 -8.70
C ALA A 37 1.21 -2.61 -9.14
N HIS A 38 0.76 -3.37 -10.12
CA HIS A 38 -0.61 -3.33 -10.59
C HIS A 38 -1.59 -3.77 -9.48
N THR A 39 -1.21 -4.79 -8.72
CA THR A 39 -2.00 -5.25 -7.58
C THR A 39 -2.14 -4.17 -6.52
N VAL A 40 -1.05 -3.48 -6.19
CA VAL A 40 -1.08 -2.36 -5.24
C VAL A 40 -2.04 -1.27 -5.73
N LYS A 41 -1.93 -0.93 -7.01
CA LYS A 41 -2.81 0.07 -7.61
C LYS A 41 -4.28 -0.33 -7.51
N LEU A 42 -4.60 -1.58 -7.80
CA LEU A 42 -5.96 -2.09 -7.72
C LEU A 42 -6.51 -2.01 -6.28
N VAL A 43 -5.70 -2.37 -5.30
CA VAL A 43 -6.11 -2.32 -3.90
C VAL A 43 -6.40 -0.88 -3.48
N VAL A 44 -5.52 0.06 -3.83
CA VAL A 44 -5.72 1.48 -3.49
C VAL A 44 -6.98 2.01 -4.17
N THR A 45 -7.15 1.75 -5.45
CA THR A 45 -8.30 2.22 -6.21
C THR A 45 -9.60 1.64 -5.65
N PHE A 46 -9.60 0.35 -5.36
CA PHE A 46 -10.77 -0.30 -4.80
C PHE A 46 -11.11 0.23 -3.41
N TRP A 47 -10.10 0.49 -2.59
CA TRP A 47 -10.31 1.04 -1.26
C TRP A 47 -10.99 2.41 -1.33
N VAL A 48 -10.52 3.29 -2.20
CA VAL A 48 -11.12 4.60 -2.41
C VAL A 48 -12.57 4.46 -2.89
N SER A 49 -12.81 3.58 -3.85
CA SER A 49 -14.16 3.33 -4.36
C SER A 49 -15.09 2.78 -3.28
N TYR A 50 -14.60 1.87 -2.46
CA TYR A 50 -15.35 1.32 -1.35
C TYR A 50 -15.76 2.41 -0.36
N LEU A 51 -14.83 3.30 0.00
CA LEU A 51 -15.12 4.40 0.91
C LEU A 51 -16.19 5.33 0.32
N LYS A 52 -16.11 5.63 -0.97
CA LYS A 52 -17.08 6.47 -1.64
C LYS A 52 -18.46 5.81 -1.73
N THR A 53 -18.51 4.49 -1.81
CA THR A 53 -19.77 3.74 -1.77
C THR A 53 -20.42 3.84 -0.39
N GLN A 54 -19.61 3.80 0.67
CA GLN A 54 -20.13 3.89 2.04
C GLN A 54 -20.63 5.30 2.37
N ALA A 55 -19.93 6.33 1.88
CA ALA A 55 -20.24 7.72 2.19
C ALA A 55 -19.92 8.60 0.97
N PRO A 56 -20.82 8.64 -0.05
CA PRO A 56 -20.49 9.28 -1.33
C PRO A 56 -20.13 10.77 -1.24
N HIS A 57 -20.68 11.47 -0.24
CA HIS A 57 -20.49 12.91 -0.12
C HIS A 57 -19.44 13.28 0.94
N ALA A 58 -18.90 12.30 1.65
CA ALA A 58 -17.92 12.59 2.67
C ALA A 58 -16.50 12.61 2.08
N ALA A 59 -15.67 13.50 2.59
CA ALA A 59 -14.24 13.48 2.28
C ALA A 59 -13.59 12.30 3.00
N ILE A 60 -12.53 11.77 2.39
CA ILE A 60 -11.73 10.71 3.03
C ILE A 60 -10.92 11.36 4.14
N ASP A 61 -11.11 10.90 5.38
CA ASP A 61 -10.37 11.45 6.51
C ASP A 61 -9.00 10.76 6.66
N GLN A 62 -8.18 11.30 7.59
CA GLN A 62 -6.85 10.76 7.81
C GLN A 62 -6.87 9.32 8.32
N ALA A 63 -7.80 8.97 9.20
CA ALA A 63 -7.90 7.62 9.72
C ALA A 63 -8.16 6.62 8.60
N GLN A 64 -9.03 6.97 7.66
CA GLN A 64 -9.33 6.12 6.51
C GLN A 64 -8.13 5.98 5.58
N ALA A 65 -7.36 7.06 5.39
CA ALA A 65 -6.14 7.02 4.60
C ALA A 65 -5.11 6.07 5.24
N TYR A 66 -4.96 6.12 6.57
CA TYR A 66 -4.06 5.21 7.28
C TYR A 66 -4.50 3.77 7.20
N GLN A 67 -5.80 3.51 7.18
CA GLN A 67 -6.33 2.16 6.94
C GLN A 67 -5.93 1.64 5.57
N GLY A 68 -5.92 2.51 4.56
CA GLY A 68 -5.43 2.16 3.23
C GLY A 68 -3.94 1.81 3.24
N VAL A 69 -3.14 2.58 3.97
CA VAL A 69 -1.70 2.29 4.13
C VAL A 69 -1.51 0.92 4.77
N LEU A 70 -2.31 0.57 5.76
CA LEU A 70 -2.22 -0.75 6.41
C LEU A 70 -2.48 -1.88 5.42
N LYS A 71 -3.42 -1.70 4.51
CA LYS A 71 -3.69 -2.72 3.48
C LYS A 71 -2.49 -2.91 2.55
N ILE A 72 -1.82 -1.82 2.20
CA ILE A 72 -0.61 -1.89 1.38
C ILE A 72 0.51 -2.60 2.15
N LEU A 73 0.70 -2.28 3.43
CA LEU A 73 1.71 -2.95 4.25
C LEU A 73 1.45 -4.45 4.33
N LEU A 74 0.19 -4.85 4.42
CA LEU A 74 -0.18 -6.26 4.44
C LEU A 74 0.24 -6.96 3.14
N LEU A 75 0.14 -6.29 2.00
CA LEU A 75 0.58 -6.84 0.72
C LEU A 75 2.11 -7.00 0.67
N PHE A 76 2.85 -6.05 1.24
CA PHE A 76 4.31 -6.09 1.26
C PHE A 76 4.88 -7.11 2.22
N LYS A 77 4.16 -7.40 3.31
CA LYS A 77 4.69 -8.19 4.41
C LYS A 77 5.25 -9.55 3.98
N PRO A 78 4.58 -10.33 3.10
CA PRO A 78 5.14 -11.61 2.64
C PRO A 78 6.45 -11.49 1.87
N TYR A 79 6.72 -10.32 1.29
CA TYR A 79 7.92 -10.07 0.52
C TYR A 79 9.04 -9.45 1.34
N ALA A 80 8.77 -9.07 2.59
CA ALA A 80 9.75 -8.40 3.42
C ALA A 80 10.93 -9.33 3.71
N THR A 81 12.14 -8.77 3.67
CA THR A 81 13.32 -9.51 4.10
C THR A 81 13.27 -9.71 5.60
N ASN A 82 13.98 -10.73 6.09
CA ASN A 82 14.08 -10.97 7.54
C ASN A 82 14.63 -9.75 8.26
N GLN A 83 15.56 -9.06 7.64
CA GLN A 83 16.16 -7.85 8.20
C GLN A 83 15.16 -6.70 8.31
N ALA A 84 14.26 -6.57 7.34
CA ALA A 84 13.29 -5.48 7.30
C ALA A 84 12.01 -5.77 8.10
N MET A 85 11.73 -7.03 8.41
CA MET A 85 10.47 -7.42 9.05
C MET A 85 10.18 -6.65 10.35
N PRO A 86 11.15 -6.47 11.28
CA PRO A 86 10.85 -5.72 12.50
C PRO A 86 10.44 -4.27 12.23
N ARG A 87 11.02 -3.64 11.20
CA ARG A 87 10.64 -2.28 10.81
C ARG A 87 9.22 -2.24 10.26
N ILE A 88 8.86 -3.22 9.44
CA ILE A 88 7.54 -3.28 8.84
C ILE A 88 6.48 -3.50 9.92
N GLU A 89 6.76 -4.37 10.88
CA GLU A 89 5.87 -4.61 12.01
C GLU A 89 5.69 -3.35 12.85
N LYS A 90 6.76 -2.60 13.04
CA LYS A 90 6.71 -1.34 13.79
C LYS A 90 5.88 -0.29 13.06
N LEU A 91 6.06 -0.17 11.74
CA LEU A 91 5.24 0.72 10.92
C LEU A 91 3.78 0.31 10.95
N GLN A 92 3.51 -0.97 10.87
CA GLN A 92 2.15 -1.48 10.94
C GLN A 92 1.48 -1.08 12.25
N ALA A 93 2.15 -1.29 13.37
CA ALA A 93 1.63 -0.90 14.68
C ALA A 93 1.38 0.60 14.76
N HIS A 94 2.30 1.41 14.23
CA HIS A 94 2.17 2.86 14.21
C HIS A 94 0.93 3.31 13.44
N TYR A 95 0.74 2.77 12.24
CA TYR A 95 -0.41 3.15 11.43
C TYR A 95 -1.73 2.61 11.97
N GLN A 96 -1.71 1.47 12.65
CA GLN A 96 -2.90 0.97 13.35
C GLN A 96 -3.35 1.93 14.44
N GLN A 97 -2.41 2.48 15.17
CA GLN A 97 -2.71 3.47 16.19
C GLN A 97 -3.28 4.75 15.57
N LEU A 98 -2.68 5.24 14.48
CA LEU A 98 -3.15 6.43 13.77
C LEU A 98 -4.52 6.21 13.15
N ALA A 99 -4.80 5.02 12.68
CA ALA A 99 -6.09 4.68 12.10
C ALA A 99 -7.20 4.54 13.15
N GLY A 100 -6.83 4.54 14.43
CA GLY A 100 -7.80 4.38 15.51
C GLY A 100 -8.49 3.02 15.49
N GLN A 101 -7.84 2.02 14.90
CA GLN A 101 -8.41 0.69 14.77
C GLN A 101 -7.63 -0.32 15.59
N PRO A 102 -8.32 -1.09 16.43
CA PRO A 102 -7.70 -2.27 17.01
C PRO A 102 -7.44 -3.30 15.92
N LEU A 103 -6.42 -4.11 16.14
CA LEU A 103 -5.96 -5.09 15.18
C LEU A 103 -6.96 -6.15 14.78
N LEU A 104 -7.93 -6.41 15.62
CA LEU A 104 -8.77 -7.60 15.50
C LEU A 104 -10.25 -7.30 15.26
N ASP A 105 -10.57 -6.12 14.83
CA ASP A 105 -11.97 -5.83 14.52
C ASP A 105 -12.30 -6.03 13.07
#